data_4f727f5229c584e70e91cc09cb1cd515
#
_entry.id   4f727f5229c584e70e91cc09cb1cd515
#
_cell.length_a   1.000
_cell.length_b   1.000
_cell.length_c   1.000
_cell.angle_alpha   90.00
_cell.angle_beta   90.00
_cell.angle_gamma   90.00
#
_symmetry.space_group_name_H-M   'P 1'
#
loop_
_entity.id
_entity.type
_entity.pdbx_description
1 polymer ?
#
loop_
_entity_poly.entity_id
_entity_poly.type
_entity_poly.pdbx_seq_one_letter_code
_entity_poly.pdbx_strand_id
1 'polypeptide(L)'
;MRSLTRRLPVLAALAALTVTAAACGSTQANNASSTTDGSTVGAAKTAGFPVSLAAANGTVKVASRPTAIVSLSPTATEMLYAIGAGSQVKAVDSLSDYPPQAPRTKLSAYQPNVEAIAAEKPDLVVESGDTGQLTKHLAAFSIPVLELPAPAKLAGEYAELDQLGRATGHLAQAQQEVTRLRTKLHQIATAAPHHARPLTYYYELDQTYYSVTSSTFVGQLLSLLGMKSIADQASGAAKSGGYPQLSAEYILKANPDYIILADTLCCHQDAASVAKRPGWSSLAAVKAGHIIGLNDDIASRWGPRVTDLLQTVETAIAKGGSG
;
A
#
# COMPACT_ATOMS: atom_id res chain seq x y z
N MET A 1 -31.01 37.92 29.58
CA MET A 1 -31.57 37.54 30.89
C MET A 1 -30.93 36.24 31.35
N ARG A 2 -30.20 36.31 32.50
CA ARG A 2 -29.85 35.27 33.52
C ARG A 2 -29.21 33.99 32.99
N SER A 3 -27.88 33.76 32.93
CA SER A 3 -26.95 33.53 34.06
C SER A 3 -27.43 32.42 35.03
N LEU A 4 -26.73 31.28 35.02
CA LEU A 4 -26.53 30.47 36.24
C LEU A 4 -25.29 29.57 36.07
N THR A 5 -24.25 30.06 36.68
CA THR A 5 -23.02 29.37 37.10
C THR A 5 -23.35 28.38 38.22
N ARG A 6 -22.75 27.21 38.19
CA ARG A 6 -22.56 26.38 39.43
C ARG A 6 -21.16 25.80 39.49
N ARG A 7 -20.47 26.23 40.55
CA ARG A 7 -19.12 25.82 41.01
C ARG A 7 -19.22 24.66 41.97
N LEU A 8 -18.29 23.70 41.87
CA LEU A 8 -17.44 22.98 42.83
C LEU A 8 -18.06 22.47 44.17
N PRO A 9 -17.52 21.38 44.82
CA PRO A 9 -16.15 21.41 45.34
C PRO A 9 -15.31 20.11 45.24
N VAL A 10 -14.02 20.35 45.40
CA VAL A 10 -12.88 19.48 45.72
C VAL A 10 -13.09 18.78 47.09
N LEU A 11 -12.69 17.52 47.18
CA LEU A 11 -12.34 16.90 48.48
C LEU A 11 -11.13 15.99 48.26
N ALA A 12 -10.04 16.41 48.91
CA ALA A 12 -8.81 15.68 49.13
C ALA A 12 -8.97 14.77 50.38
N ALA A 13 -8.45 13.56 50.30
CA ALA A 13 -8.16 12.78 51.50
C ALA A 13 -6.83 12.05 51.33
N LEU A 14 -5.86 12.52 52.12
CA LEU A 14 -4.60 11.85 52.46
C LEU A 14 -4.89 10.76 53.50
N ALA A 15 -4.25 9.61 53.42
CA ALA A 15 -3.89 8.82 54.60
C ALA A 15 -2.64 7.99 54.27
N ALA A 16 -1.70 8.11 55.20
CA ALA A 16 -0.34 7.59 55.19
C ALA A 16 -0.18 6.32 56.04
N LEU A 17 0.98 5.66 55.83
CA LEU A 17 1.75 4.77 56.74
C LEU A 17 1.14 3.41 57.10
N THR A 18 1.89 2.29 56.95
CA THR A 18 2.91 1.83 57.92
C THR A 18 3.79 0.73 57.34
N VAL A 19 5.07 0.84 57.68
CA VAL A 19 6.18 -0.12 57.54
C VAL A 19 6.08 -1.17 58.64
N THR A 20 6.37 -2.45 58.36
CA THR A 20 6.96 -3.39 59.33
C THR A 20 7.91 -4.36 58.65
N ALA A 21 9.14 -4.34 59.12
CA ALA A 21 10.22 -5.29 58.85
C ALA A 21 10.32 -6.31 59.99
N ALA A 22 10.65 -7.57 59.68
CA ALA A 22 11.39 -8.53 60.51
C ALA A 22 11.64 -9.76 59.65
N ALA A 23 12.80 -10.17 59.31
CA ALA A 23 14.05 -10.61 59.94
C ALA A 23 14.10 -12.13 60.20
N CYS A 24 15.23 -12.72 59.64
CA CYS A 24 15.99 -13.91 60.04
C CYS A 24 15.31 -15.28 59.90
N GLY A 25 15.88 -16.22 59.23
CA GLY A 25 17.17 -16.82 59.14
C GLY A 25 17.05 -18.30 58.79
N SER A 26 17.94 -18.82 58.09
CA SER A 26 18.81 -19.97 58.36
C SER A 26 19.29 -20.65 57.08
N THR A 27 20.59 -20.76 57.06
CA THR A 27 21.49 -21.49 56.16
C THR A 27 21.14 -22.97 56.01
N GLN A 28 21.16 -23.45 54.75
CA GLN A 28 21.76 -24.78 54.48
C GLN A 28 22.31 -24.83 53.06
N ALA A 29 23.61 -25.11 52.98
CA ALA A 29 24.33 -25.41 51.76
C ALA A 29 23.97 -26.80 51.27
N ASN A 30 23.82 -27.00 49.97
CA ASN A 30 24.46 -28.13 49.29
C ASN A 30 24.34 -28.04 47.75
N ASN A 31 25.49 -28.20 47.19
CA ASN A 31 25.88 -28.81 45.94
C ASN A 31 25.49 -28.19 44.58
N ALA A 32 26.59 -27.88 43.96
CA ALA A 32 26.79 -27.58 42.53
C ALA A 32 26.16 -28.62 41.61
N SER A 33 25.43 -28.13 40.61
CA SER A 33 25.40 -28.73 39.28
C SER A 33 25.26 -27.57 38.28
N SER A 34 26.35 -27.36 37.54
CA SER A 34 26.45 -26.45 36.42
C SER A 34 25.52 -26.94 35.32
N THR A 35 24.39 -26.25 35.12
CA THR A 35 23.61 -26.29 33.92
C THR A 35 23.80 -24.95 33.22
N THR A 36 24.45 -25.02 32.08
CA THR A 36 24.63 -23.96 31.10
C THR A 36 23.25 -23.41 30.71
N ASP A 37 22.93 -22.22 31.20
CA ASP A 37 21.73 -21.51 30.79
C ASP A 37 21.98 -20.96 29.40
N GLY A 38 21.56 -21.75 28.40
CA GLY A 38 21.48 -21.29 27.01
C GLY A 38 20.46 -20.19 26.92
N SER A 39 20.91 -18.95 26.73
CA SER A 39 20.06 -17.84 26.30
C SER A 39 19.27 -18.27 25.07
N THR A 40 18.05 -18.70 25.28
CA THR A 40 17.07 -18.82 24.22
C THR A 40 16.74 -17.40 23.75
N VAL A 41 17.39 -16.98 22.66
CA VAL A 41 16.92 -15.90 21.81
C VAL A 41 15.44 -16.18 21.58
N GLY A 42 14.56 -15.30 22.10
CA GLY A 42 13.13 -15.47 22.02
C GLY A 42 12.71 -15.69 20.58
N ALA A 43 12.27 -16.90 20.27
CA ALA A 43 11.64 -17.23 19.01
C ALA A 43 10.47 -16.24 18.82
N ALA A 44 10.54 -15.42 17.78
CA ALA A 44 9.43 -14.57 17.34
C ALA A 44 8.18 -15.45 17.33
N LYS A 45 7.12 -15.05 18.05
CA LYS A 45 5.84 -15.76 18.07
C LYS A 45 5.38 -15.88 16.62
N THR A 46 5.60 -17.03 16.00
CA THR A 46 4.95 -17.40 14.75
C THR A 46 3.46 -17.25 14.95
N ALA A 47 2.78 -16.49 14.09
CA ALA A 47 1.35 -16.35 14.13
C ALA A 47 0.73 -17.76 14.18
N GLY A 48 0.09 -18.10 15.29
CA GLY A 48 -0.52 -19.42 15.46
C GLY A 48 -1.72 -19.55 14.53
N PHE A 49 -1.77 -20.63 13.75
CA PHE A 49 -2.95 -21.00 12.98
C PHE A 49 -3.92 -21.79 13.86
N PRO A 50 -5.25 -21.74 13.60
CA PRO A 50 -5.90 -21.01 12.54
C PRO A 50 -5.93 -19.48 12.78
N VAL A 51 -5.92 -18.70 11.70
CA VAL A 51 -6.10 -17.24 11.78
C VAL A 51 -7.43 -16.85 11.13
N SER A 52 -8.06 -15.81 11.68
CA SER A 52 -9.24 -15.17 11.09
C SER A 52 -8.88 -13.74 10.70
N LEU A 53 -9.17 -13.36 9.48
CA LEU A 53 -8.82 -12.08 8.87
C LEU A 53 -10.09 -11.35 8.45
N ALA A 54 -10.18 -10.07 8.74
CA ALA A 54 -11.22 -9.20 8.19
C ALA A 54 -10.76 -8.75 6.80
N ALA A 55 -11.37 -9.27 5.74
CA ALA A 55 -11.10 -8.92 4.35
C ALA A 55 -12.31 -8.20 3.73
N ALA A 56 -12.18 -7.68 2.50
CA ALA A 56 -13.28 -6.99 1.83
C ALA A 56 -14.47 -7.92 1.58
N ASN A 57 -14.22 -9.20 1.30
CA ASN A 57 -15.24 -10.24 1.15
C ASN A 57 -15.73 -10.85 2.47
N GLY A 58 -15.42 -10.25 3.62
CA GLY A 58 -15.86 -10.70 4.94
C GLY A 58 -14.75 -11.33 5.78
N THR A 59 -15.14 -12.22 6.73
CA THR A 59 -14.17 -12.91 7.56
C THR A 59 -13.62 -14.14 6.87
N VAL A 60 -12.33 -14.13 6.58
CA VAL A 60 -11.62 -15.26 5.96
C VAL A 60 -10.87 -16.05 7.03
N LYS A 61 -11.12 -17.35 7.10
CA LYS A 61 -10.43 -18.26 8.03
C LYS A 61 -9.38 -19.06 7.26
N VAL A 62 -8.12 -18.90 7.66
CA VAL A 62 -7.00 -19.71 7.16
C VAL A 62 -6.67 -20.74 8.22
N ALA A 63 -6.93 -22.01 7.93
CA ALA A 63 -6.87 -23.08 8.93
C ALA A 63 -5.45 -23.46 9.34
N SER A 64 -4.51 -23.42 8.38
CA SER A 64 -3.09 -23.73 8.57
C SER A 64 -2.24 -22.77 7.73
N ARG A 65 -0.94 -22.72 7.99
CA ARG A 65 -0.03 -21.95 7.15
C ARG A 65 -0.11 -22.43 5.71
N PRO A 66 -0.43 -21.54 4.74
CA PRO A 66 -0.54 -21.91 3.34
C PRO A 66 0.78 -22.43 2.77
N THR A 67 0.69 -23.43 1.90
CA THR A 67 1.81 -23.99 1.14
C THR A 67 1.63 -23.87 -0.36
N ALA A 68 0.41 -23.55 -0.80
CA ALA A 68 0.02 -23.40 -2.19
C ALA A 68 -0.91 -22.18 -2.36
N ILE A 69 -0.32 -21.00 -2.56
CA ILE A 69 -1.07 -19.75 -2.79
C ILE A 69 -1.22 -19.52 -4.29
N VAL A 70 -2.44 -19.23 -4.72
CA VAL A 70 -2.69 -18.64 -6.04
C VAL A 70 -2.96 -17.15 -5.86
N SER A 71 -2.14 -16.30 -6.49
CA SER A 71 -2.32 -14.85 -6.47
C SER A 71 -2.89 -14.36 -7.80
N LEU A 72 -4.07 -13.75 -7.73
CA LEU A 72 -4.77 -13.13 -8.86
C LEU A 72 -4.72 -11.60 -8.77
N SER A 73 -3.65 -11.08 -8.19
CA SER A 73 -3.40 -9.65 -8.07
C SER A 73 -1.91 -9.37 -8.20
N PRO A 74 -1.48 -8.59 -9.19
CA PRO A 74 -0.08 -8.19 -9.31
C PRO A 74 0.46 -7.52 -8.04
N THR A 75 -0.33 -6.64 -7.42
CA THR A 75 0.05 -5.98 -6.16
C THR A 75 0.24 -6.99 -5.02
N ALA A 76 -0.72 -7.89 -4.83
CA ALA A 76 -0.61 -8.93 -3.80
C ALA A 76 0.56 -9.88 -4.07
N THR A 77 0.85 -10.19 -5.34
CA THR A 77 2.03 -10.96 -5.72
C THR A 77 3.31 -10.27 -5.24
N GLU A 78 3.47 -8.98 -5.54
CA GLU A 78 4.63 -8.20 -5.08
C GLU A 78 4.74 -8.18 -3.55
N MET A 79 3.61 -7.98 -2.85
CA MET A 79 3.56 -7.99 -1.38
C MET A 79 3.96 -9.36 -0.80
N LEU A 80 3.44 -10.47 -1.35
CA LEU A 80 3.78 -11.82 -0.92
C LEU A 80 5.29 -12.09 -1.01
N TYR A 81 5.93 -11.67 -2.10
CA TYR A 81 7.37 -11.81 -2.26
C TYR A 81 8.14 -10.89 -1.32
N ALA A 82 7.70 -9.64 -1.14
CA ALA A 82 8.36 -8.67 -0.25
C ALA A 82 8.39 -9.12 1.21
N ILE A 83 7.33 -9.81 1.67
CA ILE A 83 7.26 -10.34 3.04
C ILE A 83 7.90 -11.74 3.19
N GLY A 84 8.53 -12.28 2.13
CA GLY A 84 9.20 -13.58 2.16
C GLY A 84 8.27 -14.80 2.00
N ALA A 85 7.02 -14.61 1.61
CA ALA A 85 6.05 -15.68 1.34
C ALA A 85 6.14 -16.25 -0.09
N GLY A 86 7.12 -15.82 -0.90
CA GLY A 86 7.26 -16.21 -2.30
C GLY A 86 7.34 -17.72 -2.55
N SER A 87 7.96 -18.49 -1.64
CA SER A 87 8.03 -19.95 -1.74
C SER A 87 6.67 -20.66 -1.58
N GLN A 88 5.66 -19.98 -1.05
CA GLN A 88 4.29 -20.46 -0.92
C GLN A 88 3.45 -20.17 -2.16
N VAL A 89 3.91 -19.24 -3.04
CA VAL A 89 3.20 -18.87 -4.26
C VAL A 89 3.37 -19.96 -5.31
N LYS A 90 2.25 -20.63 -5.66
CA LYS A 90 2.19 -21.74 -6.61
C LYS A 90 1.92 -21.27 -8.04
N ALA A 91 1.04 -20.30 -8.18
CA ALA A 91 0.64 -19.73 -9.45
C ALA A 91 0.26 -18.26 -9.29
N VAL A 92 0.46 -17.48 -10.34
CA VAL A 92 0.02 -16.08 -10.39
C VAL A 92 -0.75 -15.83 -11.69
N ASP A 93 -1.52 -14.74 -11.73
CA ASP A 93 -2.20 -14.34 -12.97
C ASP A 93 -1.21 -13.82 -14.03
N SER A 94 -1.70 -13.67 -15.25
CA SER A 94 -0.88 -13.30 -16.41
C SER A 94 -0.26 -11.90 -16.34
N LEU A 95 -0.79 -11.02 -15.48
CA LEU A 95 -0.31 -9.65 -15.27
C LEU A 95 0.65 -9.53 -14.08
N SER A 96 0.79 -10.57 -13.27
CA SER A 96 1.74 -10.63 -12.15
C SER A 96 3.15 -10.92 -12.67
N ASP A 97 3.81 -9.92 -13.22
CA ASP A 97 5.12 -10.04 -13.88
C ASP A 97 6.32 -9.66 -13.00
N TYR A 98 6.06 -9.20 -11.80
CA TYR A 98 7.07 -8.86 -10.80
C TYR A 98 6.77 -9.54 -9.45
N PRO A 99 7.81 -10.07 -8.77
CA PRO A 99 9.20 -10.17 -9.22
C PRO A 99 9.40 -11.25 -10.32
N PRO A 100 10.52 -11.23 -11.06
CA PRO A 100 10.74 -12.14 -12.20
C PRO A 100 10.64 -13.62 -11.89
N GLN A 101 10.85 -14.01 -10.62
CA GLN A 101 10.75 -15.40 -10.16
C GLN A 101 9.32 -15.86 -9.86
N ALA A 102 8.32 -14.98 -9.95
CA ALA A 102 6.93 -15.37 -9.76
C ALA A 102 6.50 -16.39 -10.82
N PRO A 103 5.81 -17.49 -10.45
CA PRO A 103 5.45 -18.57 -11.36
C PRO A 103 4.28 -18.15 -12.26
N ARG A 104 4.58 -17.50 -13.37
CA ARG A 104 3.61 -16.97 -14.34
C ARG A 104 2.75 -18.08 -14.93
N THR A 105 1.45 -17.83 -14.99
CA THR A 105 0.47 -18.72 -15.62
C THR A 105 -0.41 -17.96 -16.63
N LYS A 106 -1.40 -18.64 -17.19
CA LYS A 106 -2.44 -18.04 -18.04
C LYS A 106 -3.70 -17.67 -17.26
N LEU A 107 -3.67 -17.75 -15.93
CA LEU A 107 -4.79 -17.33 -15.10
C LEU A 107 -5.07 -15.84 -15.31
N SER A 108 -6.31 -15.43 -15.18
CA SER A 108 -6.74 -14.05 -15.35
C SER A 108 -7.57 -13.61 -14.16
N ALA A 109 -7.22 -12.48 -13.56
CA ALA A 109 -8.03 -11.84 -12.54
C ALA A 109 -9.30 -11.18 -13.11
N TYR A 110 -9.28 -10.77 -14.39
CA TYR A 110 -10.41 -10.13 -15.07
C TYR A 110 -11.43 -11.13 -15.61
N GLN A 111 -10.99 -12.35 -15.94
CA GLN A 111 -11.81 -13.45 -16.44
C GLN A 111 -11.41 -14.74 -15.72
N PRO A 112 -11.69 -14.86 -14.42
CA PRO A 112 -11.23 -15.98 -13.61
C PRO A 112 -11.91 -17.27 -14.05
N ASN A 113 -11.11 -18.30 -14.31
CA ASN A 113 -11.59 -19.66 -14.56
C ASN A 113 -11.44 -20.48 -13.27
N VAL A 114 -12.56 -20.77 -12.62
CA VAL A 114 -12.63 -21.44 -11.32
C VAL A 114 -11.96 -22.82 -11.36
N GLU A 115 -12.21 -23.59 -12.43
CA GLU A 115 -11.65 -24.93 -12.59
C GLU A 115 -10.13 -24.89 -12.77
N ALA A 116 -9.62 -23.92 -13.55
CA ALA A 116 -8.20 -23.74 -13.73
C ALA A 116 -7.50 -23.31 -12.43
N ILE A 117 -8.14 -22.45 -11.63
CA ILE A 117 -7.62 -22.03 -10.31
C ILE A 117 -7.64 -23.23 -9.35
N ALA A 118 -8.74 -23.98 -9.28
CA ALA A 118 -8.86 -25.15 -8.42
C ALA A 118 -7.88 -26.28 -8.81
N ALA A 119 -7.54 -26.40 -10.11
CA ALA A 119 -6.55 -27.38 -10.59
C ALA A 119 -5.13 -27.14 -10.03
N GLU A 120 -4.80 -25.91 -9.65
CA GLU A 120 -3.54 -25.57 -8.93
C GLU A 120 -3.56 -26.08 -7.48
N LYS A 121 -4.70 -26.55 -6.97
CA LYS A 121 -4.92 -27.04 -5.61
C LYS A 121 -4.47 -26.05 -4.54
N PRO A 122 -4.91 -24.79 -4.61
CA PRO A 122 -4.52 -23.79 -3.63
C PRO A 122 -5.16 -24.08 -2.27
N ASP A 123 -4.42 -23.76 -1.22
CA ASP A 123 -4.92 -23.67 0.16
C ASP A 123 -5.23 -22.22 0.57
N LEU A 124 -4.91 -21.25 -0.29
CA LEU A 124 -5.31 -19.85 -0.22
C LEU A 124 -5.31 -19.24 -1.63
N VAL A 125 -6.35 -18.47 -1.95
CA VAL A 125 -6.36 -17.57 -3.12
C VAL A 125 -6.33 -16.14 -2.62
N VAL A 126 -5.53 -15.27 -3.25
CA VAL A 126 -5.47 -13.83 -2.97
C VAL A 126 -5.88 -13.07 -4.23
N GLU A 127 -6.80 -12.14 -4.11
CA GLU A 127 -7.31 -11.31 -5.21
C GLU A 127 -7.53 -9.85 -4.79
N SER A 128 -7.81 -8.96 -5.75
CA SER A 128 -8.09 -7.55 -5.47
C SER A 128 -9.52 -7.10 -5.80
N GLY A 129 -10.37 -8.01 -6.22
CA GLY A 129 -11.80 -7.75 -6.47
C GLY A 129 -12.52 -9.03 -6.89
N ASP A 130 -13.67 -9.31 -6.30
CA ASP A 130 -14.46 -10.55 -6.47
C ASP A 130 -15.10 -10.65 -7.87
N THR A 131 -14.24 -10.65 -8.91
CA THR A 131 -14.67 -10.73 -10.30
C THR A 131 -15.39 -12.07 -10.56
N GLY A 132 -16.61 -12.01 -11.09
CA GLY A 132 -17.41 -13.20 -11.39
C GLY A 132 -17.83 -14.00 -10.16
N GLN A 133 -17.90 -13.37 -8.98
CA GLN A 133 -18.24 -14.05 -7.71
C GLN A 133 -17.26 -15.21 -7.39
N LEU A 134 -15.98 -14.99 -7.64
CA LEU A 134 -14.91 -15.99 -7.48
C LEU A 134 -14.89 -16.57 -6.06
N THR A 135 -15.02 -15.71 -5.04
CA THR A 135 -15.12 -16.11 -3.62
C THR A 135 -16.20 -17.17 -3.41
N LYS A 136 -17.41 -16.95 -3.95
CA LYS A 136 -18.54 -17.89 -3.83
C LYS A 136 -18.27 -19.21 -4.56
N HIS A 137 -17.70 -19.14 -5.75
CA HIS A 137 -17.42 -20.34 -6.55
C HIS A 137 -16.31 -21.19 -5.94
N LEU A 138 -15.24 -20.59 -5.43
CA LEU A 138 -14.15 -21.31 -4.78
C LEU A 138 -14.54 -21.88 -3.41
N ALA A 139 -15.53 -21.28 -2.73
CA ALA A 139 -16.08 -21.85 -1.50
C ALA A 139 -16.64 -23.26 -1.67
N ALA A 140 -17.18 -23.60 -2.86
CA ALA A 140 -17.64 -24.97 -3.18
C ALA A 140 -16.49 -26.00 -3.16
N PHE A 141 -15.26 -25.56 -3.37
CA PHE A 141 -14.05 -26.38 -3.28
C PHE A 141 -13.36 -26.27 -1.91
N SER A 142 -13.99 -25.57 -0.94
CA SER A 142 -13.40 -25.27 0.38
C SER A 142 -12.08 -24.49 0.29
N ILE A 143 -11.90 -23.69 -0.75
CA ILE A 143 -10.73 -22.84 -0.97
C ILE A 143 -11.02 -21.45 -0.40
N PRO A 144 -10.27 -20.97 0.62
CA PRO A 144 -10.42 -19.63 1.14
C PRO A 144 -9.89 -18.59 0.16
N VAL A 145 -10.61 -17.46 0.03
CA VAL A 145 -10.23 -16.32 -0.80
C VAL A 145 -10.04 -15.10 0.10
N LEU A 146 -8.89 -14.49 0.01
CA LEU A 146 -8.54 -13.22 0.69
C LEU A 146 -8.61 -12.08 -0.33
N GLU A 147 -9.66 -11.26 -0.24
CA GLU A 147 -9.85 -10.11 -1.11
C GLU A 147 -9.22 -8.86 -0.49
N LEU A 148 -8.25 -8.26 -1.23
CA LEU A 148 -7.48 -7.08 -0.86
C LEU A 148 -7.63 -6.01 -1.97
N PRO A 149 -8.70 -5.20 -1.94
CA PRO A 149 -8.96 -4.20 -2.97
C PRO A 149 -8.01 -3.00 -2.84
N ALA A 150 -7.87 -2.22 -3.93
CA ALA A 150 -7.05 -1.02 -3.93
C ALA A 150 -7.41 -0.08 -2.76
N PRO A 151 -6.48 0.22 -1.86
CA PRO A 151 -6.75 1.06 -0.71
C PRO A 151 -6.86 2.53 -1.12
N ALA A 152 -7.77 3.26 -0.49
CA ALA A 152 -7.89 4.69 -0.71
C ALA A 152 -6.73 5.51 -0.10
N LYS A 153 -5.95 4.91 0.80
CA LYS A 153 -4.89 5.59 1.56
C LYS A 153 -3.69 4.68 1.79
N LEU A 154 -2.50 5.26 1.97
CA LEU A 154 -1.27 4.54 2.32
C LEU A 154 -1.41 3.63 3.54
N ALA A 155 -2.21 4.02 4.53
CA ALA A 155 -2.47 3.17 5.70
C ALA A 155 -3.14 1.84 5.34
N GLY A 156 -3.90 1.80 4.24
CA GLY A 156 -4.52 0.57 3.73
C GLY A 156 -3.50 -0.40 3.16
N GLU A 157 -2.50 0.07 2.40
CA GLU A 157 -1.38 -0.76 1.93
C GLU A 157 -0.67 -1.45 3.09
N TYR A 158 -0.40 -0.71 4.17
CA TYR A 158 0.25 -1.26 5.36
C TYR A 158 -0.63 -2.31 6.06
N ALA A 159 -1.95 -2.08 6.07
CA ALA A 159 -2.90 -3.06 6.62
C ALA A 159 -2.98 -4.33 5.77
N GLU A 160 -2.91 -4.22 4.44
CA GLU A 160 -2.88 -5.38 3.53
C GLU A 160 -1.60 -6.20 3.69
N LEU A 161 -0.44 -5.55 3.83
CA LEU A 161 0.81 -6.24 4.17
C LEU A 161 0.70 -7.01 5.49
N ASP A 162 0.11 -6.40 6.53
CA ASP A 162 -0.12 -7.07 7.83
C ASP A 162 -1.07 -8.28 7.67
N GLN A 163 -2.15 -8.12 6.90
CA GLN A 163 -3.09 -9.22 6.62
C GLN A 163 -2.41 -10.37 5.88
N LEU A 164 -1.62 -10.09 4.83
CA LEU A 164 -0.84 -11.09 4.12
C LEU A 164 0.19 -11.75 5.04
N GLY A 165 0.87 -10.97 5.88
CA GLY A 165 1.79 -11.48 6.89
C GLY A 165 1.13 -12.47 7.85
N ARG A 166 -0.08 -12.17 8.34
CA ARG A 166 -0.89 -13.06 9.18
C ARG A 166 -1.35 -14.30 8.41
N ALA A 167 -1.88 -14.10 7.18
CA ALA A 167 -2.39 -15.17 6.33
C ALA A 167 -1.32 -16.22 6.00
N THR A 168 -0.06 -15.79 5.84
CA THR A 168 1.05 -16.62 5.34
C THR A 168 2.03 -17.06 6.44
N GLY A 169 1.85 -16.57 7.67
CA GLY A 169 2.78 -16.82 8.78
C GLY A 169 4.08 -16.02 8.70
N HIS A 170 4.06 -14.86 8.00
CA HIS A 170 5.19 -13.93 7.83
C HIS A 170 4.92 -12.56 8.47
N LEU A 171 4.17 -12.52 9.58
CA LEU A 171 3.77 -11.26 10.22
C LEU A 171 4.96 -10.35 10.57
N ALA A 172 6.05 -10.93 11.12
CA ALA A 172 7.22 -10.14 11.49
C ALA A 172 7.88 -9.50 10.26
N GLN A 173 7.98 -10.22 9.16
CA GLN A 173 8.52 -9.71 7.90
C GLN A 173 7.62 -8.64 7.28
N ALA A 174 6.30 -8.82 7.36
CA ALA A 174 5.34 -7.81 6.92
C ALA A 174 5.49 -6.49 7.69
N GLN A 175 5.65 -6.56 9.02
CA GLN A 175 5.89 -5.38 9.85
C GLN A 175 7.24 -4.71 9.57
N GLN A 176 8.27 -5.49 9.26
CA GLN A 176 9.56 -4.97 8.81
C GLN A 176 9.41 -4.25 7.46
N GLU A 177 8.67 -4.84 6.52
CA GLU A 177 8.42 -4.21 5.22
C GLU A 177 7.62 -2.91 5.35
N VAL A 178 6.58 -2.87 6.17
CA VAL A 178 5.85 -1.63 6.49
C VAL A 178 6.80 -0.56 7.06
N THR A 179 7.70 -0.95 7.96
CA THR A 179 8.67 -0.03 8.55
C THR A 179 9.63 0.50 7.48
N ARG A 180 10.13 -0.38 6.60
CA ARG A 180 11.00 -0.03 5.47
C ARG A 180 10.32 0.97 4.54
N LEU A 181 9.08 0.70 4.14
CA LEU A 181 8.29 1.58 3.26
C LEU A 181 8.09 2.96 3.88
N ARG A 182 7.63 3.04 5.12
CA ARG A 182 7.45 4.31 5.84
C ARG A 182 8.73 5.11 5.92
N THR A 183 9.84 4.47 6.28
CA THR A 183 11.14 5.11 6.38
C THR A 183 11.60 5.65 5.02
N LYS A 184 11.48 4.83 3.96
CA LYS A 184 11.90 5.24 2.62
C LYS A 184 11.05 6.37 2.07
N LEU A 185 9.71 6.30 2.21
CA LEU A 185 8.82 7.38 1.80
C LEU A 185 9.12 8.69 2.55
N HIS A 186 9.39 8.60 3.86
CA HIS A 186 9.78 9.78 4.65
C HIS A 186 11.12 10.37 4.18
N GLN A 187 12.12 9.53 3.90
CA GLN A 187 13.42 9.97 3.39
C GLN A 187 13.26 10.71 2.05
N ILE A 188 12.49 10.15 1.11
CA ILE A 188 12.24 10.76 -0.19
C ILE A 188 11.51 12.11 0.00
N ALA A 189 10.46 12.14 0.82
CA ALA A 189 9.72 13.36 1.10
C ALA A 189 10.58 14.46 1.73
N THR A 190 11.50 14.08 2.63
CA THR A 190 12.41 15.04 3.29
C THR A 190 13.52 15.55 2.34
N ALA A 191 13.92 14.74 1.36
CA ALA A 191 14.92 15.13 0.36
C ALA A 191 14.32 16.04 -0.74
N ALA A 192 13.00 16.05 -0.89
CA ALA A 192 12.34 16.85 -1.93
C ALA A 192 12.59 18.35 -1.75
N PRO A 193 12.82 19.10 -2.84
CA PRO A 193 13.02 20.55 -2.78
C PRO A 193 11.80 21.26 -2.19
N HIS A 194 12.04 22.24 -1.33
CA HIS A 194 10.98 23.10 -0.83
C HIS A 194 10.64 24.20 -1.83
N HIS A 195 9.38 24.31 -2.18
CA HIS A 195 8.86 25.34 -3.08
C HIS A 195 8.01 26.36 -2.32
N ALA A 196 8.05 27.62 -2.76
CA ALA A 196 7.26 28.71 -2.14
C ALA A 196 5.75 28.50 -2.26
N ARG A 197 5.32 27.70 -3.21
CA ARG A 197 3.93 27.25 -3.40
C ARG A 197 3.93 25.76 -3.75
N PRO A 198 2.82 25.04 -3.51
CA PRO A 198 2.67 23.69 -4.01
C PRO A 198 2.86 23.65 -5.53
N LEU A 199 3.64 22.70 -6.03
CA LEU A 199 3.74 22.41 -7.45
C LEU A 199 2.46 21.73 -7.91
N THR A 200 1.92 22.16 -9.05
CA THR A 200 0.71 21.57 -9.61
C THR A 200 1.07 20.48 -10.64
N TYR A 201 0.27 19.41 -10.68
CA TYR A 201 0.46 18.35 -11.67
C TYR A 201 -0.85 17.95 -12.34
N TYR A 202 -0.74 17.56 -13.60
CA TYR A 202 -1.69 16.73 -14.31
C TYR A 202 -1.16 15.29 -14.32
N TYR A 203 -1.95 14.34 -13.81
CA TYR A 203 -1.63 12.92 -13.86
C TYR A 203 -2.49 12.26 -14.94
N GLU A 204 -1.87 11.69 -15.94
CA GLU A 204 -2.55 11.03 -17.04
C GLU A 204 -2.61 9.52 -16.78
N LEU A 205 -3.83 9.00 -16.59
CA LEU A 205 -4.08 7.58 -16.48
C LEU A 205 -4.20 6.93 -17.85
N ASP A 206 -4.76 7.66 -18.81
CA ASP A 206 -4.92 7.26 -20.20
C ASP A 206 -5.13 8.48 -21.12
N GLN A 207 -5.12 8.24 -22.43
CA GLN A 207 -5.28 9.26 -23.48
C GLN A 207 -6.65 9.93 -23.51
N THR A 208 -7.64 9.44 -22.75
CA THR A 208 -8.97 10.05 -22.63
C THR A 208 -9.05 11.07 -21.50
N TYR A 209 -7.89 11.41 -20.91
CA TYR A 209 -7.69 12.41 -19.86
C TYR A 209 -8.29 12.05 -18.50
N TYR A 210 -8.46 10.76 -18.18
CA TYR A 210 -8.68 10.38 -16.81
C TYR A 210 -7.47 10.77 -15.95
N SER A 211 -7.75 11.31 -14.77
CA SER A 211 -6.73 11.83 -13.87
C SER A 211 -7.00 11.42 -12.42
N VAL A 212 -6.12 11.80 -11.51
CA VAL A 212 -6.23 11.51 -10.09
C VAL A 212 -6.29 12.81 -9.28
N THR A 213 -7.13 12.87 -8.26
CA THR A 213 -7.11 13.95 -7.27
C THR A 213 -6.04 13.70 -6.21
N SER A 214 -5.68 14.73 -5.45
CA SER A 214 -4.78 14.61 -4.29
C SER A 214 -5.32 13.70 -3.18
N SER A 215 -6.61 13.36 -3.18
CA SER A 215 -7.24 12.47 -2.19
C SER A 215 -7.10 10.98 -2.50
N THR A 216 -6.74 10.61 -3.74
CA THR A 216 -6.49 9.22 -4.13
C THR A 216 -5.19 8.69 -3.52
N PHE A 217 -4.98 7.37 -3.58
CA PHE A 217 -3.74 6.75 -3.11
C PHE A 217 -2.50 7.40 -3.74
N VAL A 218 -2.46 7.48 -5.08
CA VAL A 218 -1.35 8.12 -5.82
C VAL A 218 -1.25 9.61 -5.49
N GLY A 219 -2.38 10.32 -5.39
CA GLY A 219 -2.39 11.73 -5.02
C GLY A 219 -1.82 11.99 -3.64
N GLN A 220 -2.06 11.11 -2.68
CA GLN A 220 -1.46 11.20 -1.34
C GLN A 220 0.06 10.97 -1.37
N LEU A 221 0.55 10.04 -2.20
CA LEU A 221 2.00 9.87 -2.42
C LEU A 221 2.62 11.17 -2.95
N LEU A 222 2.05 11.74 -4.01
CA LEU A 222 2.56 12.99 -4.60
C LEU A 222 2.45 14.18 -3.65
N SER A 223 1.46 14.19 -2.76
CA SER A 223 1.33 15.21 -1.71
C SER A 223 2.47 15.18 -0.70
N LEU A 224 3.16 14.04 -0.51
CA LEU A 224 4.38 13.96 0.31
C LEU A 224 5.53 14.82 -0.27
N LEU A 225 5.52 15.08 -1.58
CA LEU A 225 6.47 15.93 -2.28
C LEU A 225 6.00 17.40 -2.36
N GLY A 226 4.93 17.77 -1.66
CA GLY A 226 4.35 19.11 -1.72
C GLY A 226 3.61 19.39 -3.05
N MET A 227 3.23 18.38 -3.81
CA MET A 227 2.50 18.53 -5.07
C MET A 227 0.98 18.50 -4.87
N LYS A 228 0.25 19.16 -5.79
CA LYS A 228 -1.20 19.25 -5.79
C LYS A 228 -1.77 18.95 -7.16
N SER A 229 -2.79 18.09 -7.22
CA SER A 229 -3.45 17.76 -8.48
C SER A 229 -4.30 18.91 -9.01
N ILE A 230 -4.23 19.19 -10.32
CA ILE A 230 -5.20 20.06 -10.98
C ILE A 230 -6.60 19.45 -10.98
N ALA A 231 -6.73 18.13 -10.87
CA ALA A 231 -8.00 17.42 -10.82
C ALA A 231 -8.80 17.66 -9.54
N ASP A 232 -8.22 18.23 -8.48
CA ASP A 232 -8.90 18.51 -7.20
C ASP A 232 -10.12 19.43 -7.37
N GLN A 233 -10.05 20.35 -8.33
CA GLN A 233 -11.11 21.33 -8.61
C GLN A 233 -11.99 20.92 -9.80
N ALA A 234 -11.77 19.73 -10.37
CA ALA A 234 -12.53 19.26 -11.52
C ALA A 234 -13.98 18.94 -11.14
N SER A 235 -14.91 19.29 -12.03
CA SER A 235 -16.31 18.92 -11.88
C SER A 235 -16.43 17.39 -11.83
N GLY A 236 -17.17 16.88 -10.83
CA GLY A 236 -17.38 15.44 -10.70
C GLY A 236 -16.26 14.67 -9.99
N ALA A 237 -15.17 15.30 -9.57
CA ALA A 237 -14.05 14.64 -8.90
C ALA A 237 -14.48 13.77 -7.70
N ALA A 238 -15.36 14.28 -6.84
CA ALA A 238 -15.87 13.50 -5.71
C ALA A 238 -16.80 12.34 -6.16
N LYS A 239 -17.59 12.54 -7.21
CA LYS A 239 -18.51 11.51 -7.72
C LYS A 239 -17.77 10.34 -8.41
N SER A 240 -16.59 10.62 -8.98
CA SER A 240 -15.73 9.62 -9.61
C SER A 240 -14.76 8.94 -8.63
N GLY A 241 -14.99 9.09 -7.33
CA GLY A 241 -14.07 8.51 -6.33
C GLY A 241 -12.65 9.09 -6.35
N GLY A 242 -12.50 10.30 -6.92
CA GLY A 242 -11.19 10.95 -7.07
C GLY A 242 -10.50 10.70 -8.43
N TYR A 243 -11.19 10.06 -9.37
CA TYR A 243 -10.67 9.74 -10.72
C TYR A 243 -11.51 10.42 -11.81
N PRO A 244 -11.54 11.77 -11.90
CA PRO A 244 -12.33 12.47 -12.90
C PRO A 244 -11.71 12.34 -14.29
N GLN A 245 -12.58 12.33 -15.30
CA GLN A 245 -12.17 12.60 -16.68
C GLN A 245 -12.14 14.12 -16.87
N LEU A 246 -10.98 14.64 -17.27
CA LEU A 246 -10.79 16.06 -17.57
C LEU A 246 -11.06 16.33 -19.05
N SER A 247 -11.15 17.61 -19.43
CA SER A 247 -11.09 18.00 -20.85
C SER A 247 -9.73 18.63 -21.17
N ALA A 248 -9.36 18.62 -22.47
CA ALA A 248 -8.14 19.28 -22.92
C ALA A 248 -8.14 20.77 -22.54
N GLU A 249 -9.29 21.46 -22.68
CA GLU A 249 -9.44 22.88 -22.32
C GLU A 249 -9.23 23.10 -20.83
N TYR A 250 -9.72 22.20 -19.99
CA TYR A 250 -9.51 22.28 -18.54
C TYR A 250 -8.01 22.19 -18.21
N ILE A 251 -7.29 21.23 -18.81
CA ILE A 251 -5.85 21.02 -18.59
C ILE A 251 -5.07 22.24 -19.09
N LEU A 252 -5.39 22.75 -20.29
CA LEU A 252 -4.77 23.95 -20.83
C LEU A 252 -4.98 25.18 -19.95
N LYS A 253 -6.21 25.38 -19.41
CA LYS A 253 -6.53 26.48 -18.52
C LYS A 253 -5.83 26.35 -17.16
N ALA A 254 -5.76 25.14 -16.62
CA ALA A 254 -5.10 24.87 -15.33
C ALA A 254 -3.58 25.06 -15.43
N ASN A 255 -2.99 24.83 -16.60
CA ASN A 255 -1.57 25.02 -16.91
C ASN A 255 -0.63 24.45 -15.83
N PRO A 256 -0.60 23.13 -15.63
CA PRO A 256 0.15 22.49 -14.56
C PRO A 256 1.66 22.70 -14.68
N ASP A 257 2.36 22.67 -13.54
CA ASP A 257 3.83 22.74 -13.50
C ASP A 257 4.48 21.44 -14.00
N TYR A 258 3.80 20.30 -13.80
CA TYR A 258 4.26 18.98 -14.23
C TYR A 258 3.15 18.18 -14.91
N ILE A 259 3.54 17.33 -15.87
CA ILE A 259 2.69 16.29 -16.45
C ILE A 259 3.30 14.95 -16.08
N ILE A 260 2.52 14.06 -15.47
CA ILE A 260 2.95 12.72 -15.05
C ILE A 260 2.14 11.71 -15.87
N LEU A 261 2.82 10.88 -16.65
CA LEU A 261 2.22 9.89 -17.55
C LEU A 261 2.29 8.51 -16.90
N ALA A 262 1.15 7.86 -16.72
CA ALA A 262 1.02 6.49 -16.20
C ALA A 262 0.64 5.49 -17.30
N ASP A 263 0.75 5.89 -18.57
CA ASP A 263 0.34 5.17 -19.74
C ASP A 263 1.46 5.08 -20.81
N THR A 264 2.71 4.98 -20.32
CA THR A 264 3.90 4.96 -21.17
C THR A 264 4.09 3.63 -21.89
N LEU A 265 3.77 2.50 -21.24
CA LEU A 265 3.95 1.16 -21.78
C LEU A 265 2.73 0.71 -22.57
N CYS A 266 1.53 0.83 -22.02
CA CYS A 266 0.30 0.41 -22.71
C CYS A 266 0.02 1.21 -23.97
N CYS A 267 0.28 2.51 -23.91
CA CYS A 267 -0.26 3.48 -24.85
C CYS A 267 0.82 4.33 -25.50
N HIS A 268 2.09 4.05 -25.21
CA HIS A 268 3.28 4.69 -25.77
C HIS A 268 3.28 6.21 -25.63
N GLN A 269 2.74 6.73 -24.50
CA GLN A 269 2.77 8.16 -24.24
C GLN A 269 4.14 8.60 -23.76
N ASP A 270 4.60 9.70 -24.30
CA ASP A 270 5.88 10.34 -23.98
C ASP A 270 5.81 11.87 -24.13
N ALA A 271 6.90 12.56 -23.83
CA ALA A 271 6.98 14.00 -23.96
C ALA A 271 6.70 14.49 -25.38
N ALA A 272 7.10 13.72 -26.41
CA ALA A 272 6.92 14.10 -27.80
C ALA A 272 5.46 13.95 -28.26
N SER A 273 4.77 12.89 -27.82
CA SER A 273 3.34 12.67 -28.09
C SER A 273 2.49 13.72 -27.42
N VAL A 274 2.80 14.06 -26.15
CA VAL A 274 2.11 15.11 -25.39
C VAL A 274 2.29 16.49 -26.04
N ALA A 275 3.50 16.86 -26.45
CA ALA A 275 3.78 18.16 -27.07
C ALA A 275 3.06 18.36 -28.43
N LYS A 276 2.72 17.27 -29.12
CA LYS A 276 2.00 17.32 -30.42
C LYS A 276 0.49 17.52 -30.28
N ARG A 277 -0.06 17.38 -29.07
CA ARG A 277 -1.50 17.58 -28.84
C ARG A 277 -1.89 19.03 -29.11
N PRO A 278 -3.08 19.30 -29.68
CA PRO A 278 -3.52 20.67 -29.99
C PRO A 278 -3.46 21.59 -28.78
N GLY A 279 -2.67 22.67 -28.86
CA GLY A 279 -2.51 23.67 -27.82
C GLY A 279 -1.53 23.34 -26.69
N TRP A 280 -1.10 22.07 -26.54
CA TRP A 280 -0.29 21.62 -25.39
C TRP A 280 1.15 22.17 -25.40
N SER A 281 1.68 22.54 -26.57
CA SER A 281 2.98 23.23 -26.67
C SER A 281 3.01 24.57 -25.92
N SER A 282 1.85 25.14 -25.58
CA SER A 282 1.75 26.36 -24.78
C SER A 282 1.89 26.14 -23.27
N LEU A 283 1.68 24.91 -22.80
CA LEU A 283 1.74 24.56 -21.37
C LEU A 283 3.13 24.81 -20.77
N ALA A 284 3.14 25.31 -19.52
CA ALA A 284 4.38 25.53 -18.78
C ALA A 284 5.21 24.26 -18.65
N ALA A 285 4.55 23.14 -18.30
CA ALA A 285 5.19 21.83 -18.16
C ALA A 285 5.85 21.36 -19.47
N VAL A 286 5.20 21.57 -20.63
CA VAL A 286 5.76 21.17 -21.92
C VAL A 286 6.97 22.04 -22.31
N LYS A 287 6.86 23.36 -22.12
CA LYS A 287 7.96 24.31 -22.40
C LYS A 287 9.20 24.06 -21.56
N ALA A 288 8.98 23.70 -20.28
CA ALA A 288 10.07 23.42 -19.34
C ALA A 288 10.60 21.98 -19.41
N GLY A 289 9.96 21.10 -20.22
CA GLY A 289 10.31 19.67 -20.25
C GLY A 289 9.95 18.91 -18.97
N HIS A 290 9.00 19.42 -18.18
CA HIS A 290 8.53 18.83 -16.94
C HIS A 290 7.48 17.74 -17.21
N ILE A 291 7.86 16.76 -18.01
CA ILE A 291 7.01 15.61 -18.34
C ILE A 291 7.70 14.36 -17.79
N ILE A 292 7.02 13.67 -16.88
CA ILE A 292 7.53 12.52 -16.16
C ILE A 292 6.79 11.28 -16.66
N GLY A 293 7.48 10.39 -17.38
CA GLY A 293 6.94 9.07 -17.71
C GLY A 293 7.18 8.10 -16.54
N LEU A 294 6.14 7.44 -16.09
CA LEU A 294 6.21 6.37 -15.11
C LEU A 294 6.08 5.02 -15.84
N ASN A 295 6.65 3.97 -15.22
CA ASN A 295 6.31 2.61 -15.61
C ASN A 295 4.85 2.34 -15.18
N ASP A 296 4.00 1.88 -16.09
CA ASP A 296 2.55 1.70 -15.87
C ASP A 296 2.27 0.73 -14.72
N ASP A 297 3.08 -0.34 -14.59
CA ASP A 297 2.93 -1.31 -13.52
C ASP A 297 3.20 -0.69 -12.14
N ILE A 298 4.21 0.17 -12.04
CA ILE A 298 4.53 0.89 -10.80
C ILE A 298 3.47 1.95 -10.52
N ALA A 299 2.97 2.60 -11.57
CA ALA A 299 1.98 3.66 -11.48
C ALA A 299 0.58 3.17 -11.09
N SER A 300 0.25 1.90 -11.37
CA SER A 300 -1.07 1.30 -11.16
C SER A 300 -1.14 0.32 -9.98
N ARG A 301 -0.02 0.04 -9.31
CA ARG A 301 0.06 -0.93 -8.21
C ARG A 301 0.38 -0.22 -6.89
N TRP A 302 -0.36 -0.54 -5.84
CA TRP A 302 -0.19 0.01 -4.49
C TRP A 302 0.69 -0.88 -3.59
N GLY A 303 1.69 -1.54 -4.20
CA GLY A 303 2.60 -2.46 -3.53
C GLY A 303 3.94 -1.81 -3.15
N PRO A 304 4.93 -2.62 -2.74
CA PRO A 304 6.21 -2.16 -2.21
C PRO A 304 7.00 -1.23 -3.13
N ARG A 305 6.71 -1.21 -4.45
CA ARG A 305 7.35 -0.34 -5.44
C ARG A 305 6.80 1.10 -5.47
N VAL A 306 5.84 1.46 -4.62
CA VAL A 306 5.38 2.86 -4.48
C VAL A 306 6.52 3.81 -4.12
N THR A 307 7.58 3.31 -3.47
CA THR A 307 8.80 4.07 -3.22
C THR A 307 9.55 4.44 -4.50
N ASP A 308 9.50 3.59 -5.52
CA ASP A 308 10.16 3.84 -6.81
C ASP A 308 9.40 4.91 -7.61
N LEU A 309 8.04 4.85 -7.56
CA LEU A 309 7.20 5.92 -8.10
C LEU A 309 7.57 7.27 -7.49
N LEU A 310 7.57 7.35 -6.15
CA LEU A 310 7.82 8.60 -5.45
C LEU A 310 9.25 9.10 -5.71
N GLN A 311 10.24 8.22 -5.72
CA GLN A 311 11.63 8.56 -6.03
C GLN A 311 11.80 9.08 -7.46
N THR A 312 11.10 8.50 -8.43
CA THR A 312 11.15 8.96 -9.83
C THR A 312 10.64 10.39 -9.93
N VAL A 313 9.51 10.69 -9.29
CA VAL A 313 8.92 12.03 -9.30
C VAL A 313 9.80 13.02 -8.53
N GLU A 314 10.29 12.65 -7.34
CA GLU A 314 11.21 13.49 -6.54
C GLU A 314 12.46 13.87 -7.35
N THR A 315 13.10 12.89 -8.00
CA THR A 315 14.29 13.13 -8.82
C THR A 315 14.01 14.08 -9.98
N ALA A 316 12.83 14.00 -10.60
CA ALA A 316 12.44 14.91 -11.68
C ALA A 316 12.21 16.33 -11.17
N ILE A 317 11.58 16.51 -10.01
CA ILE A 317 11.37 17.81 -9.37
C ILE A 317 12.70 18.44 -8.98
N ALA A 318 13.63 17.67 -8.39
CA ALA A 318 14.94 18.17 -7.99
C ALA A 318 15.75 18.68 -9.18
N LYS A 319 15.67 18.03 -10.34
CA LYS A 319 16.31 18.48 -11.59
C LYS A 319 15.67 19.74 -12.17
N GLY A 320 14.33 19.82 -12.14
CA GLY A 320 13.60 20.98 -12.66
C GLY A 320 13.75 22.25 -11.82
N GLY A 321 14.06 22.13 -10.54
CA GLY A 321 14.30 23.26 -9.63
C GLY A 321 15.71 23.86 -9.68
N SER A 322 16.61 23.29 -10.49
CA SER A 322 18.02 23.70 -10.60
C SER A 322 18.28 24.61 -11.83
N GLY A 323 17.22 25.06 -12.55
CA GLY A 323 17.27 25.90 -13.75
C GLY A 323 16.98 27.38 -13.48
#